data_44f5349c233b40aadc827337e2cce283
#
_entry.id   44f5349c233b40aadc827337e2cce283
#
_cell.length_a   1.000
_cell.length_b   1.000
_cell.length_c   1.000
_cell.angle_alpha   90.00
_cell.angle_beta   90.00
_cell.angle_gamma   90.00
#
_symmetry.space_group_name_H-M   'P 1'
#
loop_
_entity.id
_entity.type
_entity.pdbx_description
1 polymer ?
#
loop_
_entity_poly.entity_id
_entity_poly.type
_entity_poly.pdbx_seq_one_letter_code
_entity_poly.pdbx_strand_id
1 'polypeptide(L)'
;MRGRPAKVITAAEQRRILRHLDLSPTAARDRVMFLLTITAGLRACEVCALRWSMLTRGDGSIGSHIELPPIAAKRRSGRRIPLHPELRRALVGLAPRVRDRQGPVIRSCRGGAMSPKSLVNWFTGLYRQLGLQGCSSHSGRRSFITRAARQLHRAGGSLRDVQLLAGHRSIQTTQGYIDGDEQAQRRLIKLI
;
A
#
# COMPACT_ATOMS: atom_id res chain seq x y z
N MET A 1 4.55 23.38 -12.13
CA MET A 1 5.21 22.18 -12.65
C MET A 1 4.72 20.95 -11.87
N ARG A 2 4.14 19.92 -12.53
CA ARG A 2 3.88 18.63 -11.88
C ARG A 2 5.23 17.93 -11.69
N GLY A 3 5.66 17.71 -10.45
CA GLY A 3 6.89 16.97 -10.16
C GLY A 3 6.91 15.58 -10.81
N ARG A 4 8.11 15.04 -11.07
CA ARG A 4 8.26 13.69 -11.64
C ARG A 4 7.46 12.67 -10.82
N PRO A 5 6.67 11.81 -11.46
CA PRO A 5 5.91 10.79 -10.75
C PRO A 5 6.85 9.82 -10.02
N ALA A 6 6.46 9.39 -8.81
CA ALA A 6 7.23 8.45 -8.01
C ALA A 6 7.53 7.17 -8.80
N LYS A 7 8.74 6.61 -8.67
CA LYS A 7 9.16 5.37 -9.33
C LYS A 7 8.29 4.17 -8.90
N VAL A 8 7.97 3.29 -9.84
CA VAL A 8 7.36 1.97 -9.58
C VAL A 8 8.43 1.03 -9.04
N ILE A 9 8.14 0.36 -7.93
CA ILE A 9 9.04 -0.61 -7.29
C ILE A 9 8.91 -1.96 -8.03
N THR A 10 10.00 -2.49 -8.54
CA THR A 10 10.04 -3.80 -9.19
C THR A 10 9.91 -4.94 -8.17
N ALA A 11 9.63 -6.17 -8.62
CA ALA A 11 9.57 -7.34 -7.75
C ALA A 11 10.90 -7.63 -7.05
N ALA A 12 12.03 -7.40 -7.74
CA ALA A 12 13.37 -7.57 -7.17
C ALA A 12 13.65 -6.53 -6.06
N GLU A 13 13.33 -5.26 -6.33
CA GLU A 13 13.44 -4.18 -5.34
C GLU A 13 12.54 -4.43 -4.13
N GLN A 14 11.30 -4.92 -4.33
CA GLN A 14 10.40 -5.28 -3.24
C GLN A 14 11.01 -6.35 -2.34
N ARG A 15 11.56 -7.43 -2.92
CA ARG A 15 12.23 -8.50 -2.14
C ARG A 15 13.44 -7.96 -1.38
N ARG A 16 14.23 -7.06 -2.00
CA ARG A 16 15.37 -6.43 -1.35
C ARG A 16 14.97 -5.54 -0.18
N ILE A 17 13.91 -4.75 -0.35
CA ILE A 17 13.33 -3.92 0.72
C ILE A 17 12.89 -4.81 1.89
N LEU A 18 12.11 -5.85 1.63
CA LEU A 18 11.59 -6.73 2.68
C LEU A 18 12.71 -7.41 3.46
N ARG A 19 13.76 -7.92 2.78
CA ARG A 19 14.93 -8.49 3.45
C ARG A 19 15.65 -7.46 4.34
N HIS A 20 15.78 -6.22 3.87
CA HIS A 20 16.39 -5.15 4.66
C HIS A 20 15.55 -4.83 5.91
N LEU A 21 14.22 -4.79 5.78
CA LEU A 21 13.32 -4.52 6.89
C LEU A 21 13.32 -5.64 7.95
N ASP A 22 13.60 -6.89 7.54
CA ASP A 22 13.69 -8.03 8.48
C ASP A 22 14.89 -7.89 9.45
N LEU A 23 15.87 -7.05 9.12
CA LEU A 23 17.03 -6.73 9.99
C LEU A 23 16.77 -5.56 10.96
N SER A 24 15.62 -4.88 10.84
CA SER A 24 15.28 -3.74 11.70
C SER A 24 14.89 -4.20 13.11
N PRO A 25 15.25 -3.46 14.17
CA PRO A 25 14.73 -3.68 15.53
C PRO A 25 13.19 -3.59 15.60
N THR A 26 12.57 -2.92 14.65
CA THR A 26 11.11 -2.77 14.50
C THR A 26 10.56 -3.51 13.29
N ALA A 27 11.21 -4.60 12.88
CA ALA A 27 10.94 -5.35 11.65
C ALA A 27 9.45 -5.64 11.42
N ALA A 28 8.73 -6.13 12.43
CA ALA A 28 7.31 -6.47 12.31
C ALA A 28 6.45 -5.25 11.93
N ARG A 29 6.68 -4.10 12.55
CA ARG A 29 6.00 -2.83 12.24
C ARG A 29 6.40 -2.31 10.86
N ASP A 30 7.69 -2.27 10.58
CA ASP A 30 8.26 -1.69 9.37
C ASP A 30 7.83 -2.48 8.13
N ARG A 31 7.77 -3.81 8.26
CA ARG A 31 7.23 -4.70 7.22
C ARG A 31 5.75 -4.40 6.95
N VAL A 32 4.93 -4.24 7.98
CA VAL A 32 3.50 -3.88 7.81
C VAL A 32 3.36 -2.52 7.16
N MET A 33 4.12 -1.50 7.57
CA MET A 33 4.09 -0.16 6.94
C MET A 33 4.36 -0.23 5.44
N PHE A 34 5.38 -0.96 5.03
CA PHE A 34 5.72 -1.11 3.62
C PHE A 34 4.62 -1.88 2.85
N LEU A 35 4.17 -3.02 3.39
CA LEU A 35 3.15 -3.86 2.76
C LEU A 35 1.80 -3.14 2.61
N LEU A 36 1.38 -2.32 3.58
CA LEU A 36 0.16 -1.52 3.47
C LEU A 36 0.17 -0.59 2.24
N THR A 37 1.34 -0.09 1.84
CA THR A 37 1.43 0.77 0.65
C THR A 37 1.50 -0.03 -0.64
N ILE A 38 2.23 -1.16 -0.68
CA ILE A 38 2.54 -1.86 -1.92
C ILE A 38 1.55 -2.99 -2.26
N THR A 39 0.80 -3.50 -1.27
CA THR A 39 -0.19 -4.58 -1.47
C THR A 39 -1.64 -4.15 -1.22
N ALA A 40 -1.86 -3.04 -0.53
CA ALA A 40 -3.20 -2.46 -0.30
C ALA A 40 -3.33 -1.04 -0.86
N GLY A 41 -2.26 -0.46 -1.39
CA GLY A 41 -2.28 0.84 -2.03
C GLY A 41 -2.62 2.02 -1.11
N LEU A 42 -2.45 1.89 0.21
CA LEU A 42 -2.78 2.97 1.15
C LEU A 42 -1.85 4.17 0.98
N ARG A 43 -2.41 5.36 1.17
CA ARG A 43 -1.65 6.62 1.28
C ARG A 43 -1.01 6.73 2.67
N ALA A 44 0.06 7.52 2.81
CA ALA A 44 0.73 7.71 4.10
C ALA A 44 -0.23 8.14 5.22
N CYS A 45 -1.14 9.05 4.95
CA CYS A 45 -2.15 9.46 5.95
C CYS A 45 -3.14 8.34 6.29
N GLU A 46 -3.51 7.48 5.33
CA GLU A 46 -4.39 6.33 5.55
C GLU A 46 -3.68 5.24 6.37
N VAL A 47 -2.39 5.00 6.11
CA VAL A 47 -1.56 4.09 6.92
C VAL A 47 -1.49 4.55 8.37
N CYS A 48 -1.27 5.85 8.60
CA CYS A 48 -1.18 6.42 9.95
C CYS A 48 -2.54 6.46 10.68
N ALA A 49 -3.64 6.59 9.94
CA ALA A 49 -5.00 6.60 10.49
C ALA A 49 -5.57 5.19 10.73
N LEU A 50 -4.88 4.13 10.26
CA LEU A 50 -5.37 2.76 10.36
C LEU A 50 -5.41 2.30 11.82
N ARG A 51 -6.56 1.79 12.25
CA ARG A 51 -6.79 1.22 13.59
C ARG A 51 -7.02 -0.28 13.50
N TRP A 52 -6.74 -1.01 14.57
CA TRP A 52 -6.96 -2.44 14.62
C TRP A 52 -8.43 -2.82 14.38
N SER A 53 -9.39 -2.03 14.86
CA SER A 53 -10.82 -2.24 14.62
C SER A 53 -11.21 -2.25 13.13
N MET A 54 -10.38 -1.68 12.25
CA MET A 54 -10.58 -1.71 10.80
C MET A 54 -10.07 -3.00 10.14
N LEU A 55 -9.41 -3.88 10.90
CA LEU A 55 -8.74 -5.08 10.43
C LEU A 55 -9.21 -6.35 11.15
N THR A 56 -9.81 -6.21 12.33
CA THR A 56 -10.19 -7.34 13.19
C THR A 56 -11.66 -7.67 13.08
N ARG A 57 -11.97 -8.95 13.25
CA ARG A 57 -13.33 -9.46 13.46
C ARG A 57 -13.75 -9.29 14.92
N GLY A 58 -15.01 -9.62 15.21
CA GLY A 58 -15.54 -9.58 16.58
C GLY A 58 -14.81 -10.51 17.56
N ASP A 59 -14.23 -11.60 17.08
CA ASP A 59 -13.39 -12.54 17.85
C ASP A 59 -11.94 -12.04 18.05
N GLY A 60 -11.60 -10.84 17.58
CA GLY A 60 -10.25 -10.27 17.65
C GLY A 60 -9.26 -10.84 16.63
N SER A 61 -9.65 -11.78 15.78
CA SER A 61 -8.81 -12.29 14.70
C SER A 61 -8.66 -11.30 13.56
N ILE A 62 -7.53 -11.38 12.81
CA ILE A 62 -7.35 -10.57 11.59
C ILE A 62 -8.31 -11.06 10.51
N GLY A 63 -9.17 -10.16 10.05
CA GLY A 63 -10.16 -10.39 9.01
C GLY A 63 -9.54 -10.63 7.63
N SER A 64 -10.40 -10.62 6.62
CA SER A 64 -10.01 -10.79 5.21
C SER A 64 -9.89 -9.45 4.46
N HIS A 65 -10.28 -8.35 5.07
CA HIS A 65 -10.31 -7.02 4.45
C HIS A 65 -9.82 -5.93 5.41
N ILE A 66 -9.44 -4.80 4.83
CA ILE A 66 -9.31 -3.52 5.52
C ILE A 66 -10.64 -2.78 5.32
N GLU A 67 -11.33 -2.47 6.39
CA GLU A 67 -12.52 -1.62 6.40
C GLU A 67 -12.08 -0.16 6.64
N LEU A 68 -11.78 0.58 5.58
CA LEU A 68 -11.31 1.96 5.70
C LEU A 68 -12.51 2.92 5.66
N PRO A 69 -12.95 3.47 6.80
CA PRO A 69 -14.10 4.37 6.83
C PRO A 69 -13.77 5.73 6.19
N PRO A 70 -14.78 6.49 5.74
CA PRO A 70 -14.56 7.80 5.09
C PRO A 70 -13.70 8.76 5.92
N ILE A 71 -13.83 8.77 7.25
CA ILE A 71 -13.08 9.65 8.14
C ILE A 71 -11.57 9.36 8.14
N ALA A 72 -11.18 8.09 7.98
CA ALA A 72 -9.78 7.66 7.93
C ALA A 72 -9.18 7.77 6.51
N ALA A 73 -10.02 7.94 5.49
CA ALA A 73 -9.63 7.99 4.10
C ALA A 73 -9.39 9.42 3.62
N LYS A 74 -8.34 9.63 2.83
CA LYS A 74 -8.10 10.92 2.17
C LYS A 74 -9.31 11.30 1.31
N ARG A 75 -9.80 12.53 1.47
CA ARG A 75 -10.98 13.08 0.75
C ARG A 75 -12.27 12.28 1.01
N ARG A 76 -12.39 11.64 2.18
CA ARG A 76 -13.55 10.82 2.59
C ARG A 76 -13.91 9.69 1.62
N SER A 77 -12.92 9.14 0.90
CA SER A 77 -13.10 8.00 -0.01
C SER A 77 -12.95 6.66 0.75
N GLY A 78 -13.87 6.41 1.69
CA GLY A 78 -13.93 5.14 2.40
C GLY A 78 -14.06 3.97 1.44
N ARG A 79 -13.48 2.82 1.80
CA ARG A 79 -13.51 1.63 0.97
C ARG A 79 -13.13 0.38 1.72
N ARG A 80 -13.53 -0.75 1.16
CA ARG A 80 -13.16 -2.08 1.60
C ARG A 80 -12.06 -2.62 0.68
N ILE A 81 -10.94 -3.08 1.26
CA ILE A 81 -9.77 -3.54 0.51
C ILE A 81 -9.45 -4.97 0.95
N PRO A 82 -9.49 -5.99 0.06
CA PRO A 82 -9.08 -7.34 0.39
C PRO A 82 -7.63 -7.38 0.89
N LEU A 83 -7.36 -8.13 1.94
CA LEU A 83 -6.02 -8.30 2.47
C LEU A 83 -5.21 -9.28 1.61
N HIS A 84 -4.10 -8.79 1.04
CA HIS A 84 -3.11 -9.65 0.41
C HIS A 84 -2.56 -10.67 1.43
N PRO A 85 -2.36 -11.95 1.08
CA PRO A 85 -1.91 -12.99 2.01
C PRO A 85 -0.64 -12.62 2.79
N GLU A 86 0.33 -11.97 2.14
CA GLU A 86 1.57 -11.54 2.79
C GLU A 86 1.32 -10.44 3.83
N LEU A 87 0.47 -9.46 3.52
CA LEU A 87 0.09 -8.41 4.47
C LEU A 87 -0.67 -9.00 5.65
N ARG A 88 -1.59 -9.95 5.40
CA ARG A 88 -2.34 -10.63 6.47
C ARG A 88 -1.39 -11.36 7.42
N ARG A 89 -0.41 -12.13 6.90
CA ARG A 89 0.60 -12.78 7.73
C ARG A 89 1.42 -11.79 8.56
N ALA A 90 1.83 -10.67 7.96
CA ALA A 90 2.58 -9.63 8.66
C ALA A 90 1.76 -8.99 9.79
N LEU A 91 0.46 -8.73 9.57
CA LEU A 91 -0.46 -8.21 10.59
C LEU A 91 -0.68 -9.22 11.73
N VAL A 92 -0.83 -10.51 11.42
CA VAL A 92 -0.92 -11.58 12.43
C VAL A 92 0.36 -11.62 13.28
N GLY A 93 1.55 -11.48 12.67
CA GLY A 93 2.83 -11.44 13.38
C GLY A 93 3.06 -10.15 14.19
N LEU A 94 2.44 -9.03 13.80
CA LEU A 94 2.52 -7.76 14.54
C LEU A 94 1.55 -7.74 15.73
N ALA A 95 0.36 -8.33 15.61
CA ALA A 95 -0.71 -8.25 16.59
C ALA A 95 -0.31 -8.65 18.03
N PRO A 96 0.43 -9.75 18.29
CA PRO A 96 0.87 -10.12 19.65
C PRO A 96 1.84 -9.14 20.29
N ARG A 97 2.53 -8.33 19.48
CA ARG A 97 3.54 -7.34 19.91
C ARG A 97 2.93 -6.02 20.34
N VAL A 98 1.61 -5.86 20.18
CA VAL A 98 0.87 -4.64 20.49
C VAL A 98 0.01 -4.86 21.74
N ARG A 99 0.32 -4.14 22.83
CA ARG A 99 -0.39 -4.26 24.11
C ARG A 99 -1.88 -3.90 24.02
N ASP A 100 -2.19 -2.87 23.23
CA ASP A 100 -3.55 -2.36 23.06
C ASP A 100 -3.96 -2.38 21.58
N ARG A 101 -4.91 -3.26 21.25
CA ARG A 101 -5.50 -3.38 19.92
C ARG A 101 -6.73 -2.49 19.70
N GLN A 102 -7.05 -1.60 20.63
CA GLN A 102 -8.07 -0.58 20.42
C GLN A 102 -7.52 0.65 19.67
N GLY A 103 -6.18 0.77 19.61
CA GLY A 103 -5.47 1.92 19.08
C GLY A 103 -5.03 1.80 17.61
N PRO A 104 -4.05 2.64 17.21
CA PRO A 104 -3.49 2.62 15.86
C PRO A 104 -2.67 1.36 15.60
N VAL A 105 -2.72 0.88 14.35
CA VAL A 105 -1.90 -0.27 13.90
C VAL A 105 -0.42 0.10 13.87
N ILE A 106 -0.11 1.30 13.36
CA ILE A 106 1.26 1.79 13.26
C ILE A 106 1.51 2.82 14.36
N ARG A 107 2.30 2.40 15.35
CA ARG A 107 2.72 3.26 16.46
C ARG A 107 4.10 3.86 16.19
N SER A 108 4.30 5.09 16.67
CA SER A 108 5.60 5.73 16.72
C SER A 108 6.45 5.13 17.86
N CYS A 109 7.74 5.41 17.87
CA CYS A 109 8.63 5.02 18.99
C CYS A 109 8.21 5.63 20.34
N ARG A 110 7.39 6.70 20.32
CA ARG A 110 6.84 7.35 21.53
C ARG A 110 5.52 6.74 22.00
N GLY A 111 5.06 5.63 21.37
CA GLY A 111 3.86 4.89 21.77
C GLY A 111 2.53 5.37 21.17
N GLY A 112 2.44 6.60 20.66
CA GLY A 112 1.25 7.12 19.99
C GLY A 112 1.18 6.74 18.51
N ALA A 113 0.13 7.19 17.80
CA ALA A 113 0.03 7.01 16.35
C ALA A 113 1.21 7.68 15.63
N MET A 114 1.74 7.01 14.60
CA MET A 114 2.76 7.62 13.74
C MET A 114 2.14 8.76 12.92
N SER A 115 2.84 9.90 12.82
CA SER A 115 2.37 11.00 11.97
C SER A 115 2.66 10.72 10.48
N PRO A 116 1.84 11.25 9.54
CA PRO A 116 2.11 11.12 8.11
C PRO A 116 3.49 11.66 7.71
N LYS A 117 3.95 12.76 8.33
CA LYS A 117 5.28 13.32 8.11
C LYS A 117 6.38 12.33 8.52
N SER A 118 6.24 11.70 9.70
CA SER A 118 7.20 10.69 10.19
C SER A 118 7.26 9.48 9.26
N LEU A 119 6.10 9.03 8.75
CA LEU A 119 6.05 7.92 7.80
C LEU A 119 6.70 8.28 6.46
N VAL A 120 6.47 9.50 5.95
CA VAL A 120 7.15 10.00 4.72
C VAL A 120 8.65 10.04 4.91
N ASN A 121 9.13 10.57 6.04
CA ASN A 121 10.57 10.61 6.36
C ASN A 121 11.16 9.21 6.50
N TRP A 122 10.44 8.27 7.10
CA TRP A 122 10.85 6.87 7.20
C TRP A 122 11.04 6.25 5.81
N PHE A 123 10.10 6.42 4.87
CA PHE A 123 10.24 5.96 3.50
C PHE A 123 11.43 6.61 2.79
N THR A 124 11.63 7.91 2.97
CA THR A 124 12.79 8.63 2.39
C THR A 124 14.11 8.05 2.90
N GLY A 125 14.22 7.79 4.21
CA GLY A 125 15.38 7.13 4.82
C GLY A 125 15.62 5.73 4.25
N LEU A 126 14.58 4.89 4.22
CA LEU A 126 14.62 3.52 3.70
C LEU A 126 15.12 3.48 2.25
N TYR A 127 14.53 4.28 1.36
CA TYR A 127 14.92 4.28 -0.05
C TYR A 127 16.32 4.85 -0.28
N ARG A 128 16.75 5.84 0.52
CA ARG A 128 18.11 6.38 0.50
C ARG A 128 19.13 5.31 0.91
N GLN A 129 18.90 4.61 2.02
CA GLN A 129 19.77 3.52 2.50
C GLN A 129 19.93 2.40 1.46
N LEU A 130 18.86 2.13 0.71
CA LEU A 130 18.86 1.12 -0.34
C LEU A 130 19.29 1.64 -1.72
N GLY A 131 19.67 2.91 -1.86
CA GLY A 131 20.06 3.50 -3.16
C GLY A 131 18.93 3.50 -4.20
N LEU A 132 17.66 3.47 -3.77
CA LEU A 132 16.49 3.43 -4.66
C LEU A 132 16.09 4.84 -5.09
N GLN A 133 16.89 5.40 -6.00
CA GLN A 133 16.65 6.75 -6.56
C GLN A 133 15.28 6.83 -7.27
N GLY A 134 14.61 7.99 -7.12
CA GLY A 134 13.28 8.25 -7.70
C GLY A 134 12.13 7.61 -6.92
N CYS A 135 12.40 6.80 -5.89
CA CYS A 135 11.40 6.29 -4.97
C CYS A 135 10.99 7.33 -3.90
N SER A 136 9.73 7.34 -3.53
CA SER A 136 9.16 8.18 -2.48
C SER A 136 8.07 7.42 -1.71
N SER A 137 7.48 8.03 -0.69
CA SER A 137 6.34 7.45 0.05
C SER A 137 5.13 7.09 -0.83
N HIS A 138 5.08 7.59 -2.07
CA HIS A 138 4.06 7.25 -3.06
C HIS A 138 4.41 6.04 -3.93
N SER A 139 5.67 5.56 -3.91
CA SER A 139 6.15 4.49 -4.79
C SER A 139 5.44 3.15 -4.54
N GLY A 140 5.19 2.78 -3.27
CA GLY A 140 4.44 1.57 -2.95
C GLY A 140 3.03 1.60 -3.54
N ARG A 141 2.29 2.68 -3.30
CA ARG A 141 0.94 2.85 -3.85
C ARG A 141 0.93 2.92 -5.39
N ARG A 142 1.89 3.62 -6.02
CA ARG A 142 2.02 3.63 -7.47
C ARG A 142 2.23 2.20 -8.00
N SER A 143 3.11 1.43 -7.37
CA SER A 143 3.36 0.04 -7.73
C SER A 143 2.11 -0.83 -7.61
N PHE A 144 1.32 -0.66 -6.54
CA PHE A 144 0.04 -1.35 -6.36
C PHE A 144 -0.91 -1.08 -7.52
N ILE A 145 -1.16 0.20 -7.83
CA ILE A 145 -2.12 0.60 -8.87
C ILE A 145 -1.67 0.12 -10.25
N THR A 146 -0.37 0.31 -10.59
CA THR A 146 0.19 -0.12 -11.87
C THR A 146 0.11 -1.64 -12.03
N ARG A 147 0.43 -2.41 -10.99
CA ARG A 147 0.35 -3.88 -11.03
C ARG A 147 -1.10 -4.36 -11.13
N ALA A 148 -2.01 -3.80 -10.34
CA ALA A 148 -3.42 -4.14 -10.39
C ALA A 148 -3.99 -3.88 -11.79
N ALA A 149 -3.71 -2.73 -12.39
CA ALA A 149 -4.14 -2.40 -13.74
C ALA A 149 -3.59 -3.38 -14.80
N ARG A 150 -2.31 -3.79 -14.68
CA ARG A 150 -1.70 -4.77 -15.60
C ARG A 150 -2.23 -6.20 -15.45
N GLN A 151 -2.84 -6.54 -14.32
CA GLN A 151 -3.39 -7.87 -14.05
C GLN A 151 -4.91 -7.97 -14.29
N LEU A 152 -5.57 -6.88 -14.68
CA LEU A 152 -7.03 -6.84 -14.86
C LEU A 152 -7.56 -7.95 -15.75
N HIS A 153 -6.92 -8.17 -16.91
CA HIS A 153 -7.34 -9.19 -17.88
C HIS A 153 -7.28 -10.62 -17.28
N ARG A 154 -6.32 -10.89 -16.39
CA ARG A 154 -6.19 -12.20 -15.72
C ARG A 154 -7.23 -12.38 -14.62
N ALA A 155 -7.67 -11.28 -14.02
CA ALA A 155 -8.65 -11.30 -12.94
C ALA A 155 -10.11 -11.20 -13.44
N GLY A 156 -10.32 -11.02 -14.75
CA GLY A 156 -11.67 -10.75 -15.30
C GLY A 156 -12.25 -9.41 -14.80
N GLY A 157 -11.40 -8.52 -14.32
CA GLY A 157 -11.79 -7.23 -13.75
C GLY A 157 -11.73 -6.08 -14.75
N SER A 158 -12.15 -4.92 -14.29
CA SER A 158 -12.18 -3.65 -15.02
C SER A 158 -11.31 -2.58 -14.36
N LEU A 159 -11.01 -1.50 -15.09
CA LEU A 159 -10.32 -0.35 -14.52
C LEU A 159 -11.10 0.29 -13.35
N ARG A 160 -12.41 0.11 -13.32
CA ARG A 160 -13.28 0.53 -12.22
C ARG A 160 -12.92 -0.16 -10.90
N ASP A 161 -12.55 -1.44 -10.94
CA ASP A 161 -12.16 -2.18 -9.74
C ASP A 161 -10.85 -1.62 -9.15
N VAL A 162 -9.89 -1.28 -10.02
CA VAL A 162 -8.65 -0.61 -9.57
C VAL A 162 -8.94 0.78 -9.02
N GLN A 163 -9.86 1.53 -9.64
CA GLN A 163 -10.30 2.84 -9.14
C GLN A 163 -10.88 2.72 -7.73
N LEU A 164 -11.77 1.75 -7.50
CA LEU A 164 -12.41 1.51 -6.20
C LEU A 164 -11.39 1.10 -5.13
N LEU A 165 -10.51 0.13 -5.44
CA LEU A 165 -9.44 -0.30 -4.54
C LEU A 165 -8.49 0.84 -4.18
N ALA A 166 -8.13 1.68 -5.15
CA ALA A 166 -7.29 2.84 -4.94
C ALA A 166 -8.01 3.98 -4.22
N GLY A 167 -9.33 4.02 -4.22
CA GLY A 167 -10.12 5.15 -3.71
C GLY A 167 -9.85 6.43 -4.52
N HIS A 168 -9.86 6.32 -5.86
CA HIS A 168 -9.82 7.48 -6.74
C HIS A 168 -11.24 7.95 -7.05
N ARG A 169 -11.50 9.24 -6.91
CA ARG A 169 -12.79 9.83 -7.26
C ARG A 169 -13.07 9.80 -8.77
N SER A 170 -12.02 9.94 -9.57
CA SER A 170 -12.10 9.99 -11.03
C SER A 170 -11.34 8.81 -11.63
N ILE A 171 -11.92 8.18 -12.66
CA ILE A 171 -11.31 7.11 -13.44
C ILE A 171 -10.04 7.61 -14.16
N GLN A 172 -10.01 8.86 -14.60
CA GLN A 172 -8.85 9.50 -15.25
C GLN A 172 -7.62 9.49 -14.33
N THR A 173 -7.83 9.62 -13.00
CA THR A 173 -6.73 9.48 -12.05
C THR A 173 -6.14 8.07 -12.09
N THR A 174 -6.95 7.04 -12.30
CA THR A 174 -6.48 5.65 -12.41
C THR A 174 -5.81 5.41 -13.76
N GLN A 175 -6.37 5.95 -14.83
CA GLN A 175 -5.80 5.89 -16.19
C GLN A 175 -4.39 6.47 -16.25
N GLY A 176 -4.11 7.58 -15.53
CA GLY A 176 -2.78 8.17 -15.46
C GLY A 176 -1.68 7.29 -14.83
N TYR A 177 -2.03 6.11 -14.29
CA TYR A 177 -1.08 5.09 -13.82
C TYR A 177 -0.81 4.00 -14.86
N ILE A 178 -1.58 3.98 -15.96
CA ILE A 178 -1.45 3.04 -17.07
C ILE A 178 -0.75 3.80 -18.19
N ASP A 179 0.57 3.72 -18.20
CA ASP A 179 1.35 4.26 -19.30
C ASP A 179 1.06 3.40 -20.56
N GLY A 180 0.86 4.05 -21.71
CA GLY A 180 0.69 3.34 -22.98
C GLY A 180 1.90 2.43 -23.21
N ASP A 181 1.65 1.14 -23.46
CA ASP A 181 2.66 0.13 -23.76
C ASP A 181 2.52 -0.22 -25.23
N GLU A 182 3.45 0.28 -26.07
CA GLU A 182 3.44 0.03 -27.51
C GLU A 182 3.48 -1.47 -27.83
N GLN A 183 4.20 -2.27 -27.02
CA GLN A 183 4.22 -3.72 -27.19
C GLN A 183 2.86 -4.36 -26.86
N ALA A 184 2.14 -3.82 -25.88
CA ALA A 184 0.78 -4.25 -25.59
C ALA A 184 -0.18 -3.92 -26.74
N GLN A 185 -0.04 -2.73 -27.34
CA GLN A 185 -0.81 -2.34 -28.52
C GLN A 185 -0.55 -3.29 -29.70
N ARG A 186 0.72 -3.60 -29.97
CA ARG A 186 1.09 -4.57 -31.02
C ARG A 186 0.55 -5.99 -30.75
N ARG A 187 0.51 -6.41 -29.46
CA ARG A 187 -0.11 -7.70 -29.09
C ARG A 187 -1.62 -7.68 -29.29
N LEU A 188 -2.30 -6.58 -28.89
CA LEU A 188 -3.74 -6.42 -29.09
C LEU A 188 -4.14 -6.53 -30.55
N ILE A 189 -3.44 -5.84 -31.46
CA ILE A 189 -3.72 -5.91 -32.90
C ILE A 189 -3.58 -7.33 -33.48
N LYS A 190 -2.67 -8.15 -32.90
CA LYS A 190 -2.51 -9.55 -33.30
C LYS A 190 -3.64 -10.49 -32.83
N LEU A 191 -4.47 -10.04 -31.91
CA LEU A 191 -5.58 -10.81 -31.33
C LEU A 191 -6.93 -10.49 -32.00
N ILE A 192 -6.98 -9.46 -32.85
CA ILE A 192 -8.13 -9.06 -33.68
C ILE A 192 -8.02 -9.74 -35.06
#